data_bdd67e30287e640b66eaf6a3b0825bae
#
_entry.id   bdd67e30287e640b66eaf6a3b0825bae
#
_cell.length_a   1.000
_cell.length_b   1.000
_cell.length_c   1.000
_cell.angle_alpha   90.00
_cell.angle_beta   90.00
_cell.angle_gamma   90.00
#
_symmetry.space_group_name_H-M   'P 1'
#
loop_
_entity.id
_entity.type
_entity.pdbx_description
1 polymer ?
#
loop_
_entity_poly.entity_id
_entity_poly.type
_entity_poly.pdbx_seq_one_letter_code
_entity_poly.pdbx_strand_id
1 'polypeptide(L)'
;MTTEAAEPTVEPRRRGPRGPYAAGREAQLAIVEAARAVFAERGFRAGSLRDVGERAGVSAANVVHHFGSKEGLLVAVLEARDLGSGPELLERFRRGEVVPALRGLVETNATNRDLVQLFVMLSAEATDPTHPANEYFRRRYTDIRAYVTAAVERGRDRGALPAGPDPSQVATGLIAVMDGLQKQWLLDDTFDMRAAFDAHLLAIGAHLEREG
;
A
#
# COMPACT_ATOMS: atom_id res chain seq x y z
N MET A 1 -37.01 -30.99 -49.80
CA MET A 1 -35.56 -31.12 -49.71
C MET A 1 -35.08 -29.81 -49.14
N THR A 2 -34.87 -29.78 -47.78
CA THR A 2 -34.47 -28.59 -47.03
C THR A 2 -32.99 -28.75 -46.73
N THR A 3 -32.16 -27.89 -47.28
CA THR A 3 -30.70 -27.88 -47.11
C THR A 3 -30.38 -27.18 -45.77
N GLU A 4 -29.91 -27.95 -44.81
CA GLU A 4 -29.42 -27.48 -43.52
C GLU A 4 -28.01 -26.92 -43.68
N ALA A 5 -27.89 -25.61 -43.47
CA ALA A 5 -26.60 -24.91 -43.49
C ALA A 5 -25.88 -25.11 -42.16
N ALA A 6 -24.69 -25.75 -42.20
CA ALA A 6 -23.83 -25.94 -41.07
C ALA A 6 -23.23 -24.60 -40.57
N GLU A 7 -23.41 -24.28 -39.30
CA GLU A 7 -22.76 -23.13 -38.63
C GLU A 7 -21.25 -23.37 -38.50
N PRO A 8 -20.42 -22.34 -38.70
CA PRO A 8 -18.97 -22.46 -38.49
C PRO A 8 -18.59 -22.53 -37.02
N THR A 9 -17.98 -23.62 -36.63
CA THR A 9 -17.37 -23.83 -35.29
C THR A 9 -16.20 -22.88 -35.12
N VAL A 10 -16.33 -21.89 -34.23
CA VAL A 10 -15.24 -20.98 -33.85
C VAL A 10 -14.29 -21.71 -32.89
N GLU A 11 -13.12 -22.12 -33.37
CA GLU A 11 -12.04 -22.63 -32.52
C GLU A 11 -11.55 -21.56 -31.57
N PRO A 12 -11.31 -21.89 -30.29
CA PRO A 12 -10.75 -20.94 -29.30
C PRO A 12 -9.32 -20.58 -29.71
N ARG A 13 -9.06 -19.30 -29.98
CA ARG A 13 -7.74 -18.77 -30.27
C ARG A 13 -6.79 -19.14 -29.14
N ARG A 14 -5.79 -20.00 -29.39
CA ARG A 14 -4.66 -20.28 -28.52
C ARG A 14 -3.94 -18.96 -28.24
N ARG A 15 -3.88 -18.54 -26.97
CA ARG A 15 -3.05 -17.40 -26.54
C ARG A 15 -1.60 -17.74 -26.91
N GLY A 16 -1.01 -16.96 -27.81
CA GLY A 16 0.39 -17.07 -28.20
C GLY A 16 1.34 -16.87 -27.01
N PRO A 17 2.62 -17.29 -27.11
CA PRO A 17 3.58 -17.13 -26.04
C PRO A 17 3.70 -15.67 -25.65
N ARG A 18 3.55 -15.38 -24.34
CA ARG A 18 3.78 -14.03 -23.78
C ARG A 18 5.23 -13.62 -24.09
N GLY A 19 5.42 -12.44 -24.67
CA GLY A 19 6.75 -11.97 -25.05
C GLY A 19 7.70 -11.90 -23.84
N PRO A 20 9.04 -11.90 -24.04
CA PRO A 20 10.06 -11.88 -22.99
C PRO A 20 9.86 -10.79 -21.94
N TYR A 21 9.31 -9.66 -22.32
CA TYR A 21 9.02 -8.51 -21.45
C TYR A 21 7.85 -8.80 -20.48
N ALA A 22 6.83 -9.50 -20.91
CA ALA A 22 5.71 -9.90 -20.06
C ALA A 22 6.12 -10.94 -19.02
N ALA A 23 6.94 -11.91 -19.42
CA ALA A 23 7.49 -12.93 -18.51
C ALA A 23 8.43 -12.31 -17.45
N GLY A 24 9.26 -11.34 -17.82
CA GLY A 24 10.12 -10.60 -16.89
C GLY A 24 9.32 -9.82 -15.84
N ARG A 25 8.24 -9.17 -16.25
CA ARG A 25 7.35 -8.42 -15.33
C ARG A 25 6.58 -9.36 -14.38
N GLU A 26 6.10 -10.51 -14.87
CA GLU A 26 5.46 -11.51 -14.03
C GLU A 26 6.44 -12.06 -12.98
N ALA A 27 7.68 -12.33 -13.36
CA ALA A 27 8.73 -12.75 -12.43
C ALA A 27 9.03 -11.68 -11.36
N GLN A 28 9.13 -10.41 -11.74
CA GLN A 28 9.31 -9.31 -10.78
C GLN A 28 8.18 -9.24 -9.75
N LEU A 29 6.92 -9.33 -10.19
CA LEU A 29 5.76 -9.30 -9.29
C LEU A 29 5.76 -10.52 -8.33
N ALA A 30 6.08 -11.71 -8.84
CA ALA A 30 6.18 -12.92 -8.02
C ALA A 30 7.29 -12.81 -6.96
N ILE A 31 8.45 -12.23 -7.32
CA ILE A 31 9.56 -12.02 -6.39
C ILE A 31 9.19 -10.99 -5.32
N VAL A 32 8.54 -9.87 -5.68
CA VAL A 32 8.09 -8.84 -4.72
C VAL A 32 7.10 -9.44 -3.72
N GLU A 33 6.13 -10.23 -4.18
CA GLU A 33 5.15 -10.88 -3.30
C GLU A 33 5.79 -11.92 -2.38
N ALA A 34 6.72 -12.72 -2.89
CA ALA A 34 7.50 -13.66 -2.08
C ALA A 34 8.35 -12.93 -1.03
N ALA A 35 8.98 -11.80 -1.40
CA ALA A 35 9.78 -10.99 -0.50
C ALA A 35 8.91 -10.36 0.60
N ARG A 36 7.72 -9.85 0.25
CA ARG A 36 6.75 -9.33 1.21
C ARG A 36 6.46 -10.37 2.30
N ALA A 37 6.14 -11.59 1.91
CA ALA A 37 5.83 -12.65 2.85
C ALA A 37 7.05 -13.07 3.70
N VAL A 38 8.23 -13.25 3.10
CA VAL A 38 9.46 -13.59 3.82
C VAL A 38 9.85 -12.52 4.84
N PHE A 39 9.77 -11.23 4.46
CA PHE A 39 10.10 -10.13 5.36
C PHE A 39 9.06 -9.92 6.45
N ALA A 40 7.77 -10.19 6.19
CA ALA A 40 6.74 -10.16 7.22
C ALA A 40 6.92 -11.28 8.26
N GLU A 41 7.25 -12.50 7.81
CA GLU A 41 7.42 -13.67 8.67
C GLU A 41 8.72 -13.64 9.49
N ARG A 42 9.83 -13.19 8.92
CA ARG A 42 11.17 -13.31 9.48
C ARG A 42 11.85 -12.00 9.85
N GLY A 43 11.24 -10.88 9.44
CA GLY A 43 11.86 -9.56 9.47
C GLY A 43 12.88 -9.36 8.34
N PHE A 44 13.22 -8.08 8.07
CA PHE A 44 14.18 -7.77 7.00
C PHE A 44 15.56 -8.38 7.27
N ARG A 45 16.07 -8.31 8.51
CA ARG A 45 17.43 -8.76 8.83
C ARG A 45 17.62 -10.27 8.63
N ALA A 46 16.67 -11.09 9.07
CA ALA A 46 16.78 -12.55 9.03
C ALA A 46 16.35 -13.17 7.69
N GLY A 47 15.40 -12.55 6.96
CA GLY A 47 14.99 -13.02 5.64
C GLY A 47 16.14 -12.90 4.62
N SER A 48 16.36 -13.92 3.81
CA SER A 48 17.43 -13.97 2.81
C SER A 48 16.90 -13.93 1.38
N LEU A 49 17.72 -13.51 0.42
CA LEU A 49 17.38 -13.58 -1.02
C LEU A 49 17.20 -15.03 -1.50
N ARG A 50 17.78 -15.99 -0.80
CA ARG A 50 17.59 -17.41 -1.07
C ARG A 50 16.17 -17.85 -0.66
N ASP A 51 15.70 -17.47 0.54
CA ASP A 51 14.35 -17.76 1.00
C ASP A 51 13.29 -17.15 0.05
N VAL A 52 13.56 -15.91 -0.41
CA VAL A 52 12.70 -15.25 -1.40
C VAL A 52 12.69 -15.98 -2.72
N GLY A 53 13.87 -16.38 -3.22
CA GLY A 53 14.00 -17.14 -4.46
C GLY A 53 13.28 -18.47 -4.40
N GLU A 54 13.47 -19.25 -3.33
CA GLU A 54 12.79 -20.52 -3.08
C GLU A 54 11.26 -20.34 -3.08
N ARG A 55 10.76 -19.32 -2.41
CA ARG A 55 9.32 -19.02 -2.35
C ARG A 55 8.75 -18.55 -3.68
N ALA A 56 9.51 -17.79 -4.46
CA ALA A 56 9.12 -17.30 -5.80
C ALA A 56 9.32 -18.32 -6.93
N GLY A 57 9.93 -19.47 -6.64
CA GLY A 57 10.28 -20.48 -7.66
C GLY A 57 11.41 -20.04 -8.59
N VAL A 58 12.33 -19.16 -8.13
CA VAL A 58 13.48 -18.66 -8.89
C VAL A 58 14.79 -18.80 -8.09
N SER A 59 15.94 -18.65 -8.75
CA SER A 59 17.21 -18.62 -8.05
C SER A 59 17.45 -17.28 -7.34
N ALA A 60 18.27 -17.29 -6.26
CA ALA A 60 18.72 -16.04 -5.62
C ALA A 60 19.46 -15.12 -6.59
N ALA A 61 20.21 -15.67 -7.57
CA ALA A 61 20.85 -14.89 -8.62
C ALA A 61 19.84 -14.17 -9.52
N ASN A 62 18.69 -14.78 -9.78
CA ASN A 62 17.60 -14.14 -10.53
C ASN A 62 16.98 -12.98 -9.73
N VAL A 63 16.81 -13.14 -8.41
CA VAL A 63 16.36 -12.06 -7.54
C VAL A 63 17.34 -10.87 -7.59
N VAL A 64 18.65 -11.13 -7.48
CA VAL A 64 19.69 -10.10 -7.59
C VAL A 64 19.69 -9.45 -8.98
N HIS A 65 19.47 -10.22 -10.04
CA HIS A 65 19.37 -9.68 -11.40
C HIS A 65 18.25 -8.64 -11.53
N HIS A 66 17.12 -8.88 -10.89
CA HIS A 66 15.97 -7.96 -10.97
C HIS A 66 16.06 -6.75 -10.03
N PHE A 67 16.63 -6.90 -8.85
CA PHE A 67 16.55 -5.89 -7.78
C PHE A 67 17.91 -5.39 -7.29
N GLY A 68 19.01 -5.91 -7.81
CA GLY A 68 20.36 -5.51 -7.46
C GLY A 68 20.84 -6.03 -6.12
N SER A 69 20.07 -5.82 -5.06
CA SER A 69 20.40 -6.21 -3.68
C SER A 69 19.17 -6.54 -2.87
N LYS A 70 19.37 -7.01 -1.64
CA LYS A 70 18.28 -7.25 -0.66
C LYS A 70 17.60 -5.93 -0.28
N GLU A 71 18.37 -4.86 -0.17
CA GLU A 71 17.91 -3.50 0.10
C GLU A 71 17.06 -2.96 -1.06
N GLY A 72 17.50 -3.16 -2.30
CA GLY A 72 16.73 -2.80 -3.49
C GLY A 72 15.40 -3.55 -3.57
N LEU A 73 15.40 -4.83 -3.22
CA LEU A 73 14.19 -5.63 -3.12
C LEU A 73 13.25 -5.12 -2.01
N LEU A 74 13.80 -4.72 -0.84
CA LEU A 74 13.00 -4.12 0.24
C LEU A 74 12.28 -2.86 -0.22
N VAL A 75 13.00 -1.95 -0.88
CA VAL A 75 12.40 -0.73 -1.43
C VAL A 75 11.31 -1.06 -2.43
N ALA A 76 11.53 -2.03 -3.32
CA ALA A 76 10.51 -2.47 -4.28
C ALA A 76 9.24 -3.04 -3.61
N VAL A 77 9.37 -3.77 -2.50
CA VAL A 77 8.22 -4.25 -1.70
C VAL A 77 7.43 -3.07 -1.11
N LEU A 78 8.11 -2.06 -0.57
CA LEU A 78 7.48 -0.87 0.00
C LEU A 78 6.78 -0.03 -1.08
N GLU A 79 7.43 0.16 -2.24
CA GLU A 79 6.85 0.87 -3.38
C GLU A 79 5.62 0.14 -3.96
N ALA A 80 5.67 -1.19 -4.06
CA ALA A 80 4.53 -1.98 -4.51
C ALA A 80 3.32 -1.85 -3.57
N ARG A 81 3.55 -1.75 -2.26
CA ARG A 81 2.49 -1.46 -1.28
C ARG A 81 1.83 -0.11 -1.55
N ASP A 82 2.63 0.93 -1.75
CA ASP A 82 2.10 2.27 -2.00
C ASP A 82 1.34 2.33 -3.34
N LEU A 83 1.82 1.63 -4.38
CA LEU A 83 1.12 1.54 -5.67
C LEU A 83 -0.21 0.78 -5.58
N GLY A 84 -0.32 -0.22 -4.72
CA GLY A 84 -1.55 -1.02 -4.57
C GLY A 84 -2.73 -0.20 -4.03
N SER A 85 -2.48 0.75 -3.13
CA SER A 85 -3.50 1.65 -2.56
C SER A 85 -3.47 3.05 -3.21
N GLY A 86 -2.42 3.36 -3.97
CA GLY A 86 -2.05 4.73 -4.35
C GLY A 86 -2.98 5.42 -5.34
N PRO A 87 -3.34 4.84 -6.49
CA PRO A 87 -4.04 5.58 -7.54
C PRO A 87 -5.41 6.08 -7.10
N GLU A 88 -6.22 5.24 -6.46
CA GLU A 88 -7.54 5.61 -5.96
C GLU A 88 -7.45 6.57 -4.79
N LEU A 89 -6.55 6.32 -3.84
CA LEU A 89 -6.29 7.19 -2.69
C LEU A 89 -5.86 8.59 -3.14
N LEU A 90 -4.92 8.70 -4.09
CA LEU A 90 -4.46 9.96 -4.64
C LEU A 90 -5.58 10.71 -5.38
N GLU A 91 -6.44 10.00 -6.12
CA GLU A 91 -7.56 10.61 -6.80
C GLU A 91 -8.59 11.16 -5.81
N ARG A 92 -8.91 10.44 -4.74
CA ARG A 92 -9.75 10.94 -3.64
C ARG A 92 -9.16 12.18 -2.98
N PHE A 93 -7.85 12.19 -2.73
CA PHE A 93 -7.15 13.38 -2.20
C PHE A 93 -7.23 14.58 -3.17
N ARG A 94 -7.08 14.36 -4.49
CA ARG A 94 -7.24 15.42 -5.50
C ARG A 94 -8.65 16.00 -5.52
N ARG A 95 -9.66 15.21 -5.21
CA ARG A 95 -11.06 15.67 -5.09
C ARG A 95 -11.36 16.33 -3.74
N GLY A 96 -10.43 16.35 -2.79
CA GLY A 96 -10.66 16.84 -1.43
C GLY A 96 -11.51 15.91 -0.56
N GLU A 97 -11.62 14.65 -0.96
CA GLU A 97 -12.33 13.59 -0.23
C GLU A 97 -11.42 12.96 0.83
N VAL A 98 -10.85 13.80 1.71
CA VAL A 98 -9.83 13.37 2.68
C VAL A 98 -10.36 12.33 3.66
N VAL A 99 -11.58 12.51 4.15
CA VAL A 99 -12.20 11.59 5.13
C VAL A 99 -12.48 10.22 4.50
N PRO A 100 -13.21 10.09 3.37
CA PRO A 100 -13.40 8.81 2.71
C PRO A 100 -12.08 8.15 2.28
N ALA A 101 -11.11 8.95 1.83
CA ALA A 101 -9.79 8.44 1.42
C ALA A 101 -9.05 7.75 2.57
N LEU A 102 -8.98 8.42 3.74
CA LEU A 102 -8.28 7.88 4.90
C LEU A 102 -9.03 6.71 5.56
N ARG A 103 -10.37 6.75 5.61
CA ARG A 103 -11.17 5.61 6.08
C ARG A 103 -10.96 4.37 5.22
N GLY A 104 -11.02 4.51 3.88
CA GLY A 104 -10.75 3.40 2.97
C GLY A 104 -9.32 2.84 3.11
N LEU A 105 -8.33 3.69 3.41
CA LEU A 105 -6.97 3.22 3.71
C LEU A 105 -6.92 2.42 5.03
N VAL A 106 -7.61 2.86 6.08
CA VAL A 106 -7.70 2.13 7.35
C VAL A 106 -8.40 0.77 7.14
N GLU A 107 -9.46 0.71 6.36
CA GLU A 107 -10.15 -0.54 6.01
C GLU A 107 -9.25 -1.50 5.25
N THR A 108 -8.52 -1.00 4.25
CA THR A 108 -7.53 -1.79 3.50
C THR A 108 -6.44 -2.33 4.42
N ASN A 109 -5.92 -1.51 5.33
CA ASN A 109 -4.91 -1.92 6.29
C ASN A 109 -5.44 -2.98 7.27
N ALA A 110 -6.69 -2.87 7.72
CA ALA A 110 -7.31 -3.84 8.62
C ALA A 110 -7.46 -5.26 8.01
N THR A 111 -7.41 -5.38 6.68
CA THR A 111 -7.43 -6.68 5.98
C THR A 111 -6.05 -7.20 5.60
N ASN A 112 -4.98 -6.44 5.84
CA ASN A 112 -3.62 -6.75 5.40
C ASN A 112 -2.60 -6.70 6.56
N ARG A 113 -2.84 -7.50 7.62
CA ARG A 113 -2.06 -7.47 8.86
C ARG A 113 -0.55 -7.62 8.64
N ASP A 114 -0.14 -8.58 7.82
CA ASP A 114 1.29 -8.86 7.56
C ASP A 114 1.98 -7.66 6.90
N LEU A 115 1.29 -7.00 5.99
CA LEU A 115 1.81 -5.81 5.30
C LEU A 115 1.92 -4.61 6.23
N VAL A 116 0.93 -4.41 7.11
CA VAL A 116 0.96 -3.37 8.14
C VAL A 116 2.08 -3.64 9.15
N GLN A 117 2.25 -4.89 9.58
CA GLN A 117 3.32 -5.29 10.48
C GLN A 117 4.69 -5.01 9.88
N LEU A 118 4.93 -5.42 8.64
CA LEU A 118 6.17 -5.14 7.92
C LEU A 118 6.45 -3.64 7.86
N PHE A 119 5.44 -2.84 7.51
CA PHE A 119 5.56 -1.39 7.42
C PHE A 119 5.89 -0.75 8.78
N VAL A 120 5.19 -1.11 9.84
CA VAL A 120 5.42 -0.57 11.19
C VAL A 120 6.83 -0.91 11.69
N MET A 121 7.28 -2.14 11.50
CA MET A 121 8.63 -2.56 11.88
C MET A 121 9.69 -1.79 11.10
N LEU A 122 9.58 -1.75 9.78
CA LEU A 122 10.55 -1.08 8.92
C LEU A 122 10.56 0.44 9.11
N SER A 123 9.42 1.08 9.35
CA SER A 123 9.36 2.51 9.63
C SER A 123 10.11 2.88 10.92
N ALA A 124 10.05 2.01 11.94
CA ALA A 124 10.79 2.19 13.17
C ALA A 124 12.31 1.97 12.98
N GLU A 125 12.71 0.90 12.28
CA GLU A 125 14.13 0.63 11.99
C GLU A 125 14.73 1.72 11.08
N ALA A 126 13.97 2.25 10.15
CA ALA A 126 14.40 3.30 9.21
C ALA A 126 14.57 4.68 9.84
N THR A 127 14.33 4.85 11.15
CA THR A 127 14.74 6.05 11.89
C THR A 127 16.27 6.16 12.02
N ASP A 128 16.99 5.04 11.88
CA ASP A 128 18.43 5.02 11.71
C ASP A 128 18.79 5.55 10.29
N PRO A 129 19.58 6.64 10.17
CA PRO A 129 19.97 7.19 8.87
C PRO A 129 20.74 6.23 7.98
N THR A 130 21.36 5.19 8.55
CA THR A 130 22.11 4.17 7.78
C THR A 130 21.23 3.02 7.30
N HIS A 131 19.97 2.96 7.71
CA HIS A 131 19.06 1.91 7.29
C HIS A 131 18.68 2.06 5.79
N PRO A 132 18.68 0.98 5.00
CA PRO A 132 18.42 1.05 3.56
C PRO A 132 17.08 1.71 3.16
N ALA A 133 16.07 1.59 4.02
CA ALA A 133 14.77 2.19 3.79
C ALA A 133 14.62 3.64 4.33
N ASN A 134 15.66 4.24 4.95
CA ASN A 134 15.57 5.58 5.53
C ASN A 134 15.11 6.61 4.49
N GLU A 135 15.77 6.67 3.32
CA GLU A 135 15.44 7.63 2.27
C GLU A 135 14.03 7.40 1.70
N TYR A 136 13.60 6.15 1.55
CA TYR A 136 12.23 5.82 1.16
C TYR A 136 11.22 6.42 2.15
N PHE A 137 11.38 6.18 3.46
CA PHE A 137 10.43 6.69 4.47
C PHE A 137 10.46 8.21 4.59
N ARG A 138 11.63 8.85 4.50
CA ARG A 138 11.74 10.33 4.49
C ARG A 138 10.94 10.93 3.34
N ARG A 139 11.16 10.44 2.12
CA ARG A 139 10.42 10.88 0.92
C ARG A 139 8.92 10.60 1.08
N ARG A 140 8.56 9.40 1.47
CA ARG A 140 7.17 9.00 1.66
C ARG A 140 6.42 9.89 2.65
N TYR A 141 6.99 10.16 3.83
CA TYR A 141 6.34 11.06 4.80
C TYR A 141 6.27 12.51 4.33
N THR A 142 7.19 12.96 3.53
CA THR A 142 7.11 14.28 2.88
C THR A 142 5.97 14.33 1.88
N ASP A 143 5.88 13.35 1.00
CA ASP A 143 4.88 13.29 -0.07
C ASP A 143 3.46 13.13 0.50
N ILE A 144 3.26 12.19 1.43
CA ILE A 144 1.93 11.97 2.01
C ILE A 144 1.45 13.18 2.81
N ARG A 145 2.33 13.87 3.55
CA ARG A 145 1.95 15.14 4.21
C ARG A 145 1.49 16.17 3.19
N ALA A 146 2.22 16.34 2.10
CA ALA A 146 1.84 17.30 1.05
C ALA A 146 0.47 16.94 0.45
N TYR A 147 0.23 15.66 0.13
CA TYR A 147 -1.06 15.21 -0.42
C TYR A 147 -2.22 15.40 0.57
N VAL A 148 -2.04 15.03 1.83
CA VAL A 148 -3.09 15.17 2.86
C VAL A 148 -3.34 16.65 3.18
N THR A 149 -2.30 17.48 3.27
CA THR A 149 -2.43 18.94 3.45
C THR A 149 -3.32 19.54 2.36
N ALA A 150 -2.98 19.30 1.11
CA ALA A 150 -3.76 19.80 -0.01
C ALA A 150 -5.19 19.22 -0.07
N ALA A 151 -5.41 18.00 0.42
CA ALA A 151 -6.74 17.41 0.53
C ALA A 151 -7.56 18.06 1.67
N VAL A 152 -6.94 18.40 2.80
CA VAL A 152 -7.56 19.15 3.90
C VAL A 152 -8.00 20.54 3.45
N GLU A 153 -7.14 21.28 2.72
CA GLU A 153 -7.47 22.58 2.14
C GLU A 153 -8.71 22.48 1.25
N ARG A 154 -8.68 21.58 0.26
CA ARG A 154 -9.83 21.35 -0.63
C ARG A 154 -11.08 20.85 0.10
N GLY A 155 -10.92 20.04 1.14
CA GLY A 155 -12.03 19.57 1.97
C GLY A 155 -12.72 20.73 2.70
N ARG A 156 -11.95 21.72 3.17
CA ARG A 156 -12.48 22.95 3.79
C ARG A 156 -13.19 23.84 2.77
N ASP A 157 -12.60 24.04 1.60
CA ASP A 157 -13.22 24.84 0.53
C ASP A 157 -14.58 24.28 0.11
N ARG A 158 -14.78 22.97 0.27
CA ARG A 158 -16.03 22.26 -0.03
C ARG A 158 -16.97 22.12 1.17
N GLY A 159 -16.58 22.58 2.35
CA GLY A 159 -17.36 22.46 3.58
C GLY A 159 -17.39 21.05 4.19
N ALA A 160 -16.57 20.12 3.68
CA ALA A 160 -16.45 18.76 4.23
C ALA A 160 -15.64 18.70 5.54
N LEU A 161 -14.80 19.69 5.77
CA LEU A 161 -14.04 19.89 7.01
C LEU A 161 -14.28 21.31 7.54
N PRO A 162 -14.32 21.50 8.88
CA PRO A 162 -14.45 22.81 9.47
C PRO A 162 -13.19 23.66 9.25
N ALA A 163 -13.36 24.98 9.32
CA ALA A 163 -12.22 25.86 9.53
C ALA A 163 -11.53 25.52 10.87
N GLY A 164 -10.23 25.71 10.94
CA GLY A 164 -9.48 25.32 12.15
C GLY A 164 -7.98 25.49 12.00
N PRO A 165 -7.17 24.69 12.71
CA PRO A 165 -5.72 24.75 12.68
C PRO A 165 -5.14 24.69 11.28
N ASP A 166 -3.86 25.07 11.14
CA ASP A 166 -3.13 24.98 9.87
C ASP A 166 -3.32 23.60 9.20
N PRO A 167 -3.64 23.52 7.90
CA PRO A 167 -3.89 22.26 7.19
C PRO A 167 -2.72 21.26 7.28
N SER A 168 -1.48 21.76 7.32
CA SER A 168 -0.29 20.90 7.46
C SER A 168 -0.19 20.26 8.85
N GLN A 169 -0.64 20.96 9.90
CA GLN A 169 -0.71 20.42 11.26
C GLN A 169 -1.81 19.36 11.35
N VAL A 170 -2.97 19.61 10.74
CA VAL A 170 -4.05 18.60 10.67
C VAL A 170 -3.58 17.35 9.91
N ALA A 171 -2.93 17.52 8.77
CA ALA A 171 -2.37 16.42 8.00
C ALA A 171 -1.35 15.60 8.81
N THR A 172 -0.45 16.28 9.52
CA THR A 172 0.55 15.63 10.39
C THR A 172 -0.12 14.84 11.52
N GLY A 173 -1.15 15.41 12.15
CA GLY A 173 -1.93 14.73 13.19
C GLY A 173 -2.65 13.48 12.67
N LEU A 174 -3.31 13.57 11.52
CA LEU A 174 -3.99 12.43 10.90
C LEU A 174 -3.03 11.27 10.59
N ILE A 175 -1.85 11.56 10.04
CA ILE A 175 -0.83 10.56 9.75
C ILE A 175 -0.31 9.93 11.05
N ALA A 176 0.02 10.75 12.05
CA ALA A 176 0.53 10.28 13.33
C ALA A 176 -0.48 9.39 14.07
N VAL A 177 -1.77 9.74 14.03
CA VAL A 177 -2.83 8.92 14.62
C VAL A 177 -2.95 7.59 13.88
N MET A 178 -2.96 7.59 12.54
CA MET A 178 -3.02 6.35 11.75
C MET A 178 -1.85 5.42 12.07
N ASP A 179 -0.62 5.92 12.10
CA ASP A 179 0.58 5.13 12.44
C ASP A 179 0.49 4.57 13.87
N GLY A 180 0.01 5.37 14.82
CA GLY A 180 -0.19 4.96 16.21
C GLY A 180 -1.26 3.89 16.37
N LEU A 181 -2.38 4.02 15.68
CA LEU A 181 -3.47 3.04 15.71
C LEU A 181 -3.08 1.71 15.07
N GLN A 182 -2.32 1.71 13.97
CA GLN A 182 -1.78 0.50 13.36
C GLN A 182 -0.92 -0.29 14.36
N LYS A 183 -0.06 0.41 15.10
CA LYS A 183 0.80 -0.22 16.11
C LYS A 183 -0.02 -0.83 17.25
N GLN A 184 -1.04 -0.14 17.76
CA GLN A 184 -1.90 -0.66 18.81
C GLN A 184 -2.68 -1.90 18.35
N TRP A 185 -3.23 -1.85 17.15
CA TRP A 185 -3.95 -2.98 16.53
C TRP A 185 -3.05 -4.21 16.30
N LEU A 186 -1.78 -4.01 15.99
CA LEU A 186 -0.82 -5.11 15.87
C LEU A 186 -0.48 -5.77 17.22
N LEU A 187 -0.58 -5.01 18.33
CA LEU A 187 -0.31 -5.49 19.67
C LEU A 187 -1.52 -6.13 20.36
N ASP A 188 -2.73 -5.72 19.95
CA ASP A 188 -4.00 -6.20 20.51
C ASP A 188 -5.00 -6.42 19.36
N ASP A 189 -5.34 -7.66 19.08
CA ASP A 189 -6.25 -8.06 18.01
C ASP A 189 -7.73 -7.78 18.33
N THR A 190 -8.05 -7.47 19.59
CA THR A 190 -9.38 -7.01 20.01
C THR A 190 -9.57 -5.51 19.79
N PHE A 191 -8.49 -4.76 19.52
CA PHE A 191 -8.54 -3.32 19.28
C PHE A 191 -9.15 -2.98 17.92
N ASP A 192 -10.25 -2.25 17.90
CA ASP A 192 -10.90 -1.78 16.66
C ASP A 192 -10.23 -0.49 16.15
N MET A 193 -9.27 -0.66 15.26
CA MET A 193 -8.55 0.45 14.62
C MET A 193 -9.47 1.38 13.83
N ARG A 194 -10.53 0.84 13.21
CA ARG A 194 -11.49 1.63 12.40
C ARG A 194 -12.33 2.53 13.31
N ALA A 195 -12.94 1.96 14.33
CA ALA A 195 -13.74 2.72 15.29
C ALA A 195 -12.91 3.81 15.99
N ALA A 196 -11.65 3.52 16.34
CA ALA A 196 -10.75 4.50 16.95
C ALA A 196 -10.37 5.63 15.99
N PHE A 197 -10.17 5.32 14.70
CA PHE A 197 -9.88 6.34 13.69
C PHE A 197 -11.11 7.22 13.42
N ASP A 198 -12.31 6.63 13.29
CA ASP A 198 -13.57 7.37 13.13
C ASP A 198 -13.84 8.29 14.32
N ALA A 199 -13.60 7.83 15.55
CA ALA A 199 -13.71 8.68 16.74
C ALA A 199 -12.75 9.88 16.70
N HIS A 200 -11.52 9.69 16.19
CA HIS A 200 -10.59 10.78 16.01
C HIS A 200 -11.06 11.78 14.93
N LEU A 201 -11.58 11.29 13.80
CA LEU A 201 -12.14 12.15 12.75
C LEU A 201 -13.29 13.02 13.29
N LEU A 202 -14.20 12.42 14.06
CA LEU A 202 -15.29 13.18 14.72
C LEU A 202 -14.76 14.23 15.69
N ALA A 203 -13.72 13.90 16.47
CA ALA A 203 -13.10 14.83 17.43
C ALA A 203 -12.49 16.07 16.75
N ILE A 204 -12.00 15.95 15.52
CA ILE A 204 -11.51 17.10 14.73
C ILE A 204 -12.63 17.77 13.90
N GLY A 205 -13.89 17.41 14.13
CA GLY A 205 -15.06 18.02 13.48
C GLY A 205 -15.30 17.56 12.04
N ALA A 206 -14.73 16.43 11.62
CA ALA A 206 -15.01 15.87 10.31
C ALA A 206 -16.45 15.31 10.25
N HIS A 207 -17.13 15.53 9.12
CA HIS A 207 -18.42 14.91 8.87
C HIS A 207 -18.18 13.52 8.29
N LEU A 208 -18.63 12.49 9.03
CA LEU A 208 -18.64 11.11 8.54
C LEU A 208 -19.94 10.91 7.76
N GLU A 209 -19.88 10.97 6.42
CA GLU A 209 -21.01 10.53 5.61
C GLU A 209 -21.26 9.04 5.89
N ARG A 210 -22.51 8.69 6.26
CA ARG A 210 -22.93 7.30 6.30
C ARG A 210 -23.03 6.85 4.86
N GLU A 211 -22.18 5.89 4.47
CA GLU A 211 -22.38 5.17 3.23
C GLU A 211 -23.76 4.48 3.32
N GLY A 212 -24.69 4.89 2.43
CA GLY A 212 -26.03 4.35 2.34
C GLY A 212 -26.07 2.96 1.69
#